data_6822d73212d2d1fec0b8f061dd2498b0
#
_entry.id   6822d73212d2d1fec0b8f061dd2498b0
#
_cell.length_a   1.000
_cell.length_b   1.000
_cell.length_c   1.000
_cell.angle_alpha   90.00
_cell.angle_beta   90.00
_cell.angle_gamma   90.00
#
_symmetry.space_group_name_H-M   'P 1'
#
loop_
_entity.id
_entity.type
_entity.pdbx_description
1 polymer ?
#
loop_
_entity_poly.entity_id
_entity_poly.type
_entity_poly.pdbx_seq_one_letter_code
_entity_poly.pdbx_strand_id
1 'polypeptide(L)'
;TQVGSGYKVSESLPVGIYSISLTMTGYHLDKYADKFVFPYKMYGLQEDFIDHVIKTYNNTEGNLGIMFTGTKGTGKTVTAKELANKLNLPVIIVKDMGDHNQSMIEFLSGIEGDCVLFLDEFEKNFSESDSTILQIMDGVYNSKYRKVFLLTTNAMSINENMVGLSLIHISEP
;
A
#
# COMPACT_ATOMS: atom_id res chain seq x y z
N THR A 1 14.55 0.85 11.90
CA THR A 1 13.75 0.97 13.13
C THR A 1 12.89 -0.26 13.28
N GLN A 2 13.09 -1.03 14.30
CA GLN A 2 12.25 -2.19 14.59
C GLN A 2 11.09 -1.75 15.47
N VAL A 3 9.89 -2.11 15.08
CA VAL A 3 8.69 -1.93 15.90
C VAL A 3 8.37 -3.28 16.51
N GLY A 4 8.66 -3.44 17.78
CA GLY A 4 8.43 -4.68 18.53
C GLY A 4 8.56 -4.45 20.03
N SER A 5 8.02 -5.36 20.83
CA SER A 5 8.12 -5.29 22.29
C SER A 5 9.59 -5.39 22.73
N GLY A 6 10.09 -4.38 23.42
CA GLY A 6 11.46 -4.33 23.94
C GLY A 6 12.38 -3.37 23.18
N TYR A 7 11.93 -2.76 22.09
CA TYR A 7 12.68 -1.75 21.36
C TYR A 7 12.02 -0.39 21.50
N LYS A 8 12.84 0.66 21.44
CA LYS A 8 12.34 2.03 21.53
C LYS A 8 11.48 2.30 20.29
N VAL A 9 10.18 2.35 20.47
CA VAL A 9 9.25 2.73 19.41
C VAL A 9 9.44 4.22 19.17
N SER A 10 9.87 4.62 17.98
CA SER A 10 9.81 6.03 17.62
C SER A 10 8.32 6.43 17.49
N GLU A 11 7.98 7.62 17.88
CA GLU A 11 6.60 8.13 17.84
C GLU A 11 5.99 8.11 16.42
N SER A 12 6.82 8.00 15.39
CA SER A 12 6.39 7.82 14.01
C SER A 12 7.41 6.99 13.23
N LEU A 13 6.93 6.21 12.26
CA LEU A 13 7.77 5.44 11.38
C LEU A 13 8.50 6.38 10.40
N PRO A 14 9.85 6.32 10.29
CA PRO A 14 10.58 7.15 9.32
C PRO A 14 10.20 6.81 7.88
N VAL A 15 10.30 7.79 6.99
CA VAL A 15 10.09 7.58 5.55
C VAL A 15 11.08 6.54 5.03
N GLY A 16 10.59 5.61 4.24
CA GLY A 16 11.37 4.50 3.69
C GLY A 16 10.45 3.40 3.23
N ILE A 17 11.04 2.31 2.76
CA ILE A 17 10.32 1.13 2.31
C ILE A 17 10.60 -0.01 3.25
N TYR A 18 9.54 -0.61 3.76
CA TYR A 18 9.59 -1.63 4.80
C TYR A 18 8.94 -2.93 4.33
N SER A 19 9.53 -4.03 4.72
CA SER A 19 8.88 -5.34 4.69
C SER A 19 8.34 -5.67 6.07
N ILE A 20 7.25 -6.46 6.09
CA ILE A 20 6.67 -6.96 7.32
C ILE A 20 7.10 -8.41 7.55
N SER A 21 7.48 -8.74 8.76
CA SER A 21 7.82 -10.10 9.15
C SER A 21 7.21 -10.45 10.50
N LEU A 22 6.87 -11.72 10.66
CA LEU A 22 6.38 -12.28 11.92
C LEU A 22 7.44 -13.21 12.48
N THR A 23 7.88 -12.91 13.69
CA THR A 23 8.87 -13.71 14.41
C THR A 23 8.31 -14.15 15.76
N MET A 24 9.09 -14.90 16.54
CA MET A 24 8.69 -15.31 17.89
C MET A 24 8.43 -14.13 18.84
N THR A 25 8.98 -12.96 18.53
CA THR A 25 8.80 -11.74 19.33
C THR A 25 7.69 -10.84 18.79
N GLY A 26 6.98 -11.25 17.75
CA GLY A 26 5.87 -10.52 17.15
C GLY A 26 6.18 -9.96 15.76
N TYR A 27 5.40 -8.99 15.34
CA TYR A 27 5.58 -8.35 14.03
C TYR A 27 6.71 -7.35 14.06
N HIS A 28 7.48 -7.33 12.97
CA HIS A 28 8.58 -6.39 12.76
C HIS A 28 8.48 -5.75 11.39
N LEU A 29 8.89 -4.48 11.32
CA LEU A 29 9.07 -3.76 10.06
C LEU A 29 10.56 -3.58 9.82
N ASP A 30 11.04 -4.14 8.72
CA ASP A 30 12.43 -4.09 8.32
C ASP A 30 12.60 -3.13 7.16
N LYS A 31 13.28 -2.01 7.39
CA LYS A 31 13.58 -1.04 6.34
C LYS A 31 14.66 -1.58 5.42
N TYR A 32 14.38 -1.68 4.12
CA TYR A 32 15.35 -2.15 3.15
C TYR A 32 15.76 -1.09 2.12
N ALA A 33 15.07 0.04 2.04
CA ALA A 33 15.41 1.13 1.13
C ALA A 33 14.82 2.46 1.63
N ASP A 34 15.38 3.56 1.18
CA ASP A 34 14.82 4.89 1.45
C ASP A 34 13.68 5.24 0.50
N LYS A 35 13.77 4.77 -0.73
CA LYS A 35 12.76 4.97 -1.79
C LYS A 35 12.92 3.92 -2.87
N PHE A 36 11.91 3.81 -3.75
CA PHE A 36 12.03 3.00 -4.96
C PHE A 36 12.97 3.67 -5.96
N VAL A 37 13.82 2.88 -6.61
CA VAL A 37 14.78 3.33 -7.61
C VAL A 37 14.42 2.70 -8.97
N PHE A 38 14.46 3.51 -10.02
CA PHE A 38 14.10 3.09 -11.37
C PHE A 38 15.27 3.24 -12.33
N PRO A 39 15.48 2.29 -13.25
CA PRO A 39 16.54 2.36 -14.25
C PRO A 39 16.22 3.28 -15.44
N TYR A 40 15.00 3.87 -15.49
CA TYR A 40 14.55 4.70 -16.61
C TYR A 40 13.69 5.86 -16.12
N LYS A 41 13.57 6.90 -16.98
CA LYS A 41 12.75 8.08 -16.67
C LYS A 41 11.29 7.83 -17.06
N MET A 42 10.39 8.36 -16.24
CA MET A 42 8.97 8.39 -16.56
C MET A 42 8.66 9.52 -17.55
N TYR A 43 7.66 9.30 -18.40
CA TYR A 43 7.19 10.26 -19.37
C TYR A 43 5.95 11.03 -18.90
N GLY A 44 5.73 12.23 -19.40
CA GLY A 44 4.87 13.27 -18.87
C GLY A 44 3.40 12.95 -18.52
N LEU A 45 2.77 11.97 -19.19
CA LEU A 45 1.38 11.58 -18.86
C LEU A 45 1.23 10.97 -17.47
N GLN A 46 2.27 10.31 -16.99
CA GLN A 46 2.29 9.71 -15.67
C GLN A 46 2.50 10.77 -14.58
N GLU A 47 3.25 11.83 -14.88
CA GLU A 47 3.48 12.93 -13.95
C GLU A 47 2.19 13.69 -13.64
N ASP A 48 1.40 14.03 -14.67
CA ASP A 48 0.11 14.72 -14.49
C ASP A 48 -0.85 13.89 -13.64
N PHE A 49 -0.86 12.59 -13.85
CA PHE A 49 -1.67 11.68 -13.09
C PHE A 49 -1.22 11.62 -11.62
N ILE A 50 0.08 11.48 -11.37
CA ILE A 50 0.65 11.45 -10.02
C ILE A 50 0.32 12.76 -9.29
N ASP A 51 0.48 13.90 -9.95
CA ASP A 51 0.16 15.21 -9.38
C ASP A 51 -1.32 15.31 -9.00
N HIS A 52 -2.21 14.76 -9.83
CA HIS A 52 -3.64 14.70 -9.53
C HIS A 52 -3.94 13.88 -8.28
N VAL A 53 -3.31 12.73 -8.15
CA VAL A 53 -3.49 11.85 -6.96
C VAL A 53 -2.93 12.53 -5.70
N ILE A 54 -1.77 13.16 -5.78
CA ILE A 54 -1.19 13.91 -4.66
C ILE A 54 -2.12 15.03 -4.21
N LYS A 55 -2.70 15.76 -5.17
CA LYS A 55 -3.68 16.80 -4.88
C LYS A 55 -4.92 16.24 -4.19
N THR A 56 -5.42 15.11 -4.67
CA THR A 56 -6.56 14.41 -4.04
C THR A 56 -6.21 13.99 -2.62
N TYR A 57 -5.02 13.42 -2.42
CA TYR A 57 -4.53 13.05 -1.09
C TYR A 57 -4.52 14.25 -0.14
N ASN A 58 -4.00 15.39 -0.59
CA ASN A 58 -3.89 16.58 0.23
C ASN A 58 -5.26 17.21 0.56
N ASN A 59 -6.26 17.01 -0.29
CA ASN A 59 -7.60 17.58 -0.14
C ASN A 59 -8.63 16.62 0.45
N THR A 60 -8.26 15.39 0.75
CA THR A 60 -9.15 14.35 1.29
C THR A 60 -8.72 14.02 2.72
N GLU A 61 -9.68 13.93 3.62
CA GLU A 61 -9.47 13.38 4.95
C GLU A 61 -9.82 11.90 4.96
N GLY A 62 -9.12 11.12 5.77
CA GLY A 62 -9.34 9.68 5.90
C GLY A 62 -8.55 8.85 4.90
N ASN A 63 -8.83 7.57 4.87
CA ASN A 63 -8.12 6.60 4.06
C ASN A 63 -8.40 6.79 2.57
N LEU A 64 -7.39 6.52 1.75
CA LEU A 64 -7.47 6.61 0.30
C LEU A 64 -6.97 5.31 -0.31
N GLY A 65 -7.70 4.76 -1.25
CA GLY A 65 -7.28 3.60 -2.03
C GLY A 65 -7.08 3.97 -3.49
N ILE A 66 -6.00 3.50 -4.09
CA ILE A 66 -5.67 3.71 -5.50
C ILE A 66 -5.37 2.36 -6.12
N MET A 67 -6.14 1.99 -7.13
CA MET A 67 -5.98 0.73 -7.83
C MET A 67 -5.53 0.97 -9.27
N PHE A 68 -4.42 0.35 -9.62
CA PHE A 68 -3.88 0.34 -10.98
C PHE A 68 -4.28 -0.97 -11.64
N THR A 69 -5.06 -0.91 -12.71
CA THR A 69 -5.46 -2.07 -13.49
C THR A 69 -4.91 -1.98 -14.91
N GLY A 70 -4.81 -3.10 -15.58
CA GLY A 70 -4.32 -3.16 -16.95
C GLY A 70 -3.57 -4.45 -17.22
N THR A 71 -3.13 -4.63 -18.46
CA THR A 71 -2.36 -5.81 -18.86
C THR A 71 -0.94 -5.76 -18.33
N LYS A 72 -0.30 -6.92 -18.21
CA LYS A 72 1.10 -7.03 -17.79
C LYS A 72 2.00 -6.24 -18.76
N GLY A 73 2.97 -5.51 -18.21
CA GLY A 73 3.93 -4.75 -19.00
C GLY A 73 3.51 -3.32 -19.36
N THR A 74 2.39 -2.82 -18.82
CA THR A 74 1.91 -1.46 -19.09
C THR A 74 2.50 -0.39 -18.16
N GLY A 75 3.37 -0.77 -17.24
CA GLY A 75 4.01 0.17 -16.31
C GLY A 75 3.24 0.47 -15.02
N LYS A 76 2.22 -0.33 -14.70
CA LYS A 76 1.43 -0.15 -13.46
C LYS A 76 2.30 -0.12 -12.21
N THR A 77 3.14 -1.10 -12.04
CA THR A 77 4.02 -1.23 -10.87
C THR A 77 4.96 -0.04 -10.75
N VAL A 78 5.55 0.40 -11.86
CA VAL A 78 6.46 1.55 -11.90
C VAL A 78 5.71 2.83 -11.51
N THR A 79 4.53 3.05 -12.07
CA THR A 79 3.71 4.22 -11.75
C THR A 79 3.28 4.23 -10.28
N ALA A 80 2.89 3.08 -9.74
CA ALA A 80 2.53 2.94 -8.34
C ALA A 80 3.72 3.22 -7.41
N LYS A 81 4.90 2.73 -7.76
CA LYS A 81 6.13 2.99 -7.00
C LYS A 81 6.55 4.46 -7.04
N GLU A 82 6.42 5.10 -8.20
CA GLU A 82 6.70 6.53 -8.34
C GLU A 82 5.73 7.37 -7.51
N LEU A 83 4.44 7.02 -7.52
CA LEU A 83 3.46 7.67 -6.66
C LEU A 83 3.81 7.49 -5.18
N ALA A 84 4.21 6.29 -4.78
CA ALA A 84 4.64 6.04 -3.40
C ALA A 84 5.82 6.93 -3.00
N ASN A 85 6.82 7.08 -3.89
CA ASN A 85 7.94 7.99 -3.66
C ASN A 85 7.49 9.44 -3.49
N LYS A 86 6.57 9.89 -4.33
CA LYS A 86 6.06 11.27 -4.33
C LYS A 86 5.22 11.60 -3.09
N LEU A 87 4.53 10.63 -2.54
CA LEU A 87 3.78 10.81 -1.29
C LEU A 87 4.68 11.10 -0.10
N ASN A 88 5.92 10.69 -0.15
CA ASN A 88 6.92 10.91 0.90
C ASN A 88 6.47 10.40 2.28
N LEU A 89 5.83 9.24 2.28
CA LEU A 89 5.34 8.55 3.46
C LEU A 89 6.09 7.22 3.63
N PRO A 90 6.11 6.66 4.85
CA PRO A 90 6.57 5.27 5.00
C PRO A 90 5.71 4.34 4.14
N VAL A 91 6.36 3.44 3.42
CA VAL A 91 5.72 2.45 2.56
C VAL A 91 5.93 1.07 3.15
N ILE A 92 4.85 0.34 3.36
CA ILE A 92 4.91 -1.04 3.86
C ILE A 92 4.44 -1.96 2.75
N ILE A 93 5.32 -2.87 2.33
CA ILE A 93 4.97 -3.91 1.38
C ILE A 93 4.16 -4.97 2.12
N VAL A 94 2.88 -5.06 1.79
CA VAL A 94 1.96 -6.00 2.43
C VAL A 94 1.93 -7.29 1.64
N LYS A 95 1.99 -8.42 2.34
CA LYS A 95 1.91 -9.76 1.76
C LYS A 95 0.85 -10.58 2.47
N ASP A 96 0.40 -11.66 1.80
CA ASP A 96 -0.52 -12.61 2.41
C ASP A 96 0.20 -13.38 3.52
N MET A 97 -0.31 -13.27 4.74
CA MET A 97 0.21 -13.95 5.92
C MET A 97 -0.66 -15.17 6.30
N GLY A 98 -1.58 -15.56 5.42
CA GLY A 98 -2.46 -16.71 5.65
C GLY A 98 -3.31 -16.56 6.92
N ASP A 99 -3.23 -17.53 7.83
CA ASP A 99 -3.99 -17.49 9.08
C ASP A 99 -3.62 -16.33 10.00
N HIS A 100 -2.50 -15.66 9.73
CA HIS A 100 -2.03 -14.51 10.49
C HIS A 100 -2.52 -13.16 9.93
N ASN A 101 -3.36 -13.16 8.90
CA ASN A 101 -3.83 -11.91 8.29
C ASN A 101 -4.58 -11.02 9.29
N GLN A 102 -5.39 -11.59 10.17
CA GLN A 102 -6.10 -10.81 11.18
C GLN A 102 -5.16 -10.10 12.15
N SER A 103 -4.15 -10.79 12.66
CA SER A 103 -3.16 -10.18 13.55
C SER A 103 -2.25 -9.17 12.81
N MET A 104 -1.96 -9.43 11.54
CA MET A 104 -1.26 -8.46 10.69
C MET A 104 -2.07 -7.17 10.53
N ILE A 105 -3.37 -7.27 10.28
CA ILE A 105 -4.28 -6.12 10.16
C ILE A 105 -4.26 -5.30 11.46
N GLU A 106 -4.34 -5.96 12.61
CA GLU A 106 -4.28 -5.29 13.90
C GLU A 106 -2.95 -4.54 14.09
N PHE A 107 -1.85 -5.18 13.71
CA PHE A 107 -0.53 -4.57 13.76
C PHE A 107 -0.46 -3.33 12.84
N LEU A 108 -0.88 -3.44 11.59
CA LEU A 108 -0.88 -2.34 10.62
C LEU A 108 -1.76 -1.18 11.08
N SER A 109 -2.91 -1.48 11.65
CA SER A 109 -3.85 -0.46 12.17
C SER A 109 -3.27 0.32 13.35
N GLY A 110 -2.37 -0.28 14.11
CA GLY A 110 -1.71 0.34 15.26
C GLY A 110 -0.50 1.21 14.91
N ILE A 111 -0.05 1.22 13.65
CA ILE A 111 1.08 2.04 13.24
C ILE A 111 0.69 3.51 13.28
N GLU A 112 1.39 4.28 14.09
CA GLU A 112 1.15 5.71 14.24
C GLU A 112 1.64 6.49 13.02
N GLY A 113 0.86 7.51 12.64
CA GLY A 113 1.15 8.35 11.49
C GLY A 113 0.62 7.78 10.19
N ASP A 114 0.64 8.61 9.16
CA ASP A 114 0.19 8.24 7.83
C ASP A 114 1.22 7.32 7.18
N CYS A 115 0.76 6.28 6.52
CA CYS A 115 1.64 5.39 5.75
C CYS A 115 0.93 4.83 4.52
N VAL A 116 1.74 4.33 3.59
CA VAL A 116 1.29 3.66 2.37
C VAL A 116 1.35 2.16 2.59
N LEU A 117 0.26 1.47 2.28
CA LEU A 117 0.21 0.01 2.23
C LEU A 117 0.22 -0.41 0.76
N PHE A 118 1.30 -1.03 0.34
CA PHE A 118 1.56 -1.38 -1.06
C PHE A 118 1.28 -2.87 -1.30
N LEU A 119 0.34 -3.15 -2.19
CA LEU A 119 -0.07 -4.51 -2.55
C LEU A 119 0.12 -4.69 -4.07
N ASP A 120 1.30 -5.14 -4.46
CA ASP A 120 1.67 -5.31 -5.86
C ASP A 120 1.21 -6.67 -6.39
N GLU A 121 0.63 -6.67 -7.61
CA GLU A 121 0.13 -7.87 -8.28
C GLU A 121 -0.66 -8.78 -7.32
N PHE A 122 -1.67 -8.21 -6.66
CA PHE A 122 -2.33 -8.88 -5.54
C PHE A 122 -3.00 -10.21 -5.94
N GLU A 123 -3.43 -10.37 -7.18
CA GLU A 123 -4.01 -11.62 -7.66
C GLU A 123 -3.02 -12.80 -7.69
N LYS A 124 -1.71 -12.49 -7.74
CA LYS A 124 -0.66 -13.51 -7.66
C LYS A 124 -0.16 -13.74 -6.24
N ASN A 125 -0.12 -12.68 -5.45
CA ASN A 125 0.54 -12.68 -4.14
C ASN A 125 -0.42 -12.98 -2.99
N PHE A 126 -1.72 -13.02 -3.27
CA PHE A 126 -2.75 -13.32 -2.27
C PHE A 126 -3.63 -14.47 -2.76
N SER A 127 -3.75 -15.51 -1.97
CA SER A 127 -4.74 -16.57 -2.18
C SER A 127 -6.13 -16.01 -1.90
N GLU A 128 -7.14 -16.39 -2.71
CA GLU A 128 -8.49 -15.83 -2.60
C GLU A 128 -8.46 -14.28 -2.58
N SER A 129 -7.74 -13.72 -3.54
CA SER A 129 -7.29 -12.33 -3.55
C SER A 129 -8.35 -11.30 -3.18
N ASP A 130 -9.56 -11.41 -3.73
CA ASP A 130 -10.61 -10.41 -3.52
C ASP A 130 -11.07 -10.36 -2.06
N SER A 131 -11.32 -11.51 -1.45
CA SER A 131 -11.77 -11.56 -0.05
C SER A 131 -10.67 -11.17 0.93
N THR A 132 -9.43 -11.60 0.66
CA THR A 132 -8.27 -11.22 1.48
C THR A 132 -8.02 -9.72 1.43
N ILE A 133 -8.05 -9.13 0.23
CA ILE A 133 -7.88 -7.68 0.06
C ILE A 133 -8.97 -6.91 0.79
N LEU A 134 -10.23 -7.32 0.65
CA LEU A 134 -11.34 -6.68 1.35
C LEU A 134 -11.17 -6.77 2.87
N GLN A 135 -10.74 -7.92 3.36
CA GLN A 135 -10.48 -8.12 4.79
C GLN A 135 -9.39 -7.17 5.29
N ILE A 136 -8.30 -7.03 4.55
CA ILE A 136 -7.19 -6.13 4.90
C ILE A 136 -7.66 -4.67 4.87
N MET A 137 -8.33 -4.25 3.82
CA MET A 137 -8.78 -2.88 3.67
C MET A 137 -9.83 -2.51 4.72
N ASP A 138 -10.83 -3.34 4.94
CA ASP A 138 -11.87 -3.11 5.95
C ASP A 138 -11.29 -3.09 7.36
N GLY A 139 -10.37 -4.00 7.67
CA GLY A 139 -9.75 -4.08 8.97
C GLY A 139 -8.89 -2.86 9.31
N VAL A 140 -8.21 -2.29 8.32
CA VAL A 140 -7.35 -1.12 8.49
C VAL A 140 -8.11 0.20 8.28
N TYR A 141 -9.26 0.16 7.60
CA TYR A 141 -10.04 1.36 7.23
C TYR A 141 -10.43 2.20 8.45
N ASN A 142 -10.77 1.56 9.54
CA ASN A 142 -11.19 2.21 10.78
C ASN A 142 -10.02 2.56 11.71
N SER A 143 -8.78 2.49 11.22
CA SER A 143 -7.63 2.85 12.04
C SER A 143 -7.65 4.36 12.36
N LYS A 144 -7.10 4.70 13.53
CA LYS A 144 -6.99 6.09 13.97
C LYS A 144 -6.09 6.93 13.04
N TYR A 145 -5.13 6.28 12.40
CA TYR A 145 -4.15 6.93 11.54
C TYR A 145 -4.45 6.63 10.08
N ARG A 146 -4.30 7.63 9.24
CA ARG A 146 -4.60 7.56 7.81
C ARG A 146 -3.72 6.55 7.09
N LYS A 147 -4.32 5.75 6.24
CA LYS A 147 -3.63 4.78 5.38
C LYS A 147 -3.94 5.05 3.92
N VAL A 148 -2.93 4.95 3.07
CA VAL A 148 -3.06 5.03 1.63
C VAL A 148 -2.79 3.64 1.06
N PHE A 149 -3.79 3.05 0.41
CA PHE A 149 -3.64 1.74 -0.22
C PHE A 149 -3.24 1.93 -1.68
N LEU A 150 -2.13 1.33 -2.08
CA LEU A 150 -1.72 1.24 -3.48
C LEU A 150 -1.79 -0.22 -3.91
N LEU A 151 -2.68 -0.51 -4.85
CA LEU A 151 -2.90 -1.87 -5.35
C LEU A 151 -2.61 -1.90 -6.86
N THR A 152 -1.91 -2.93 -7.30
CA THR A 152 -1.75 -3.21 -8.73
C THR A 152 -2.34 -4.57 -9.06
N THR A 153 -2.97 -4.69 -10.20
CA THR A 153 -3.55 -5.95 -10.67
C THR A 153 -3.50 -6.05 -12.18
N ASN A 154 -3.32 -7.28 -12.68
CA ASN A 154 -3.47 -7.59 -14.10
C ASN A 154 -4.92 -7.97 -14.45
N ALA A 155 -5.82 -8.07 -13.47
CA ALA A 155 -7.22 -8.37 -13.72
C ALA A 155 -7.88 -7.21 -14.48
N MET A 156 -8.67 -7.55 -15.50
CA MET A 156 -9.39 -6.57 -16.34
C MET A 156 -10.73 -6.16 -15.73
N SER A 157 -11.25 -6.94 -14.79
CA SER A 157 -12.50 -6.66 -14.09
C SER A 157 -12.27 -6.55 -12.59
N ILE A 158 -12.95 -5.60 -11.97
CA ILE A 158 -12.89 -5.39 -10.53
C ILE A 158 -14.13 -6.00 -9.90
N ASN A 159 -13.96 -6.66 -8.76
CA ASN A 159 -15.08 -7.13 -7.97
C ASN A 159 -15.94 -5.94 -7.51
N GLU A 160 -17.24 -6.01 -7.69
CA GLU A 160 -18.19 -4.95 -7.31
C GLU A 160 -18.07 -4.55 -5.85
N ASN A 161 -17.70 -5.48 -4.97
CA ASN A 161 -17.51 -5.22 -3.55
C ASN A 161 -16.34 -4.27 -3.26
N MET A 162 -15.37 -4.17 -4.16
CA MET A 162 -14.23 -3.26 -4.03
C MET A 162 -14.56 -1.84 -4.48
N VAL A 163 -15.58 -1.67 -5.30
CA VAL A 163 -16.01 -0.36 -5.84
C VAL A 163 -16.61 0.54 -4.74
N GLY A 164 -17.16 -0.04 -3.67
CA GLY A 164 -17.71 0.69 -2.54
C GLY A 164 -16.69 1.34 -1.61
N LEU A 165 -15.41 1.03 -1.80
CA LEU A 165 -14.31 1.69 -1.08
C LEU A 165 -13.92 2.97 -1.83
N SER A 166 -13.41 3.97 -1.12
CA SER A 166 -12.95 5.23 -1.74
C SER A 166 -11.72 4.98 -2.60
N LEU A 167 -11.89 4.24 -3.69
CA LEU A 167 -10.84 3.85 -4.61
C LEU A 167 -10.81 4.79 -5.82
N ILE A 168 -9.64 5.32 -6.13
CA ILE A 168 -9.38 5.91 -7.42
C ILE A 168 -8.95 4.78 -8.35
N HIS A 169 -9.76 4.52 -9.35
CA HIS A 169 -9.52 3.47 -10.31
C HIS A 169 -8.83 4.01 -11.55
N ILE A 170 -7.71 3.37 -11.92
CA ILE A 170 -6.97 3.72 -13.12
C ILE A 170 -6.82 2.48 -13.97
N SER A 171 -7.42 2.53 -15.14
CA SER A 171 -7.18 1.54 -16.18
C SER A 171 -6.34 2.19 -17.28
N GLU A 172 -5.24 1.57 -17.63
CA GLU A 172 -4.52 1.94 -18.83
C GLU A 172 -5.20 1.30 -20.04
N PRO A 173 -5.28 2.05 -21.16
CA PRO A 173 -5.84 1.51 -22.39
C PRO A 173 -5.03 0.36 -22.98
#